data_25bc1b74dd68f904f63e7fac5650cd8b
#
_entry.id   25bc1b74dd68f904f63e7fac5650cd8b
#
_cell.length_a   1.000
_cell.length_b   1.000
_cell.length_c   1.000
_cell.angle_alpha   90.00
_cell.angle_beta   90.00
_cell.angle_gamma   90.00
#
_symmetry.space_group_name_H-M   'P 1'
#
loop_
_entity.id
_entity.type
_entity.pdbx_description
1 polymer ?
#
loop_
_entity_poly.entity_id
_entity_poly.type
_entity_poly.pdbx_seq_one_letter_code
_entity_poly.pdbx_strand_id
1 'polypeptide(L)'
;MTALLVHQRLDDPIAYRNGSIITVAQYLADVQFCADKLPDAEYVLLACQDRYAFAVGFGAALKRGQISLLPSTHTEELIAQLSDTYENTYCLTDEADCSIKLPQTNITKWLLQAQPLTELAIPHFPIEQVAALVFTSGSTGLPVAHKKTWGKLIINVQSEGKRLGVVPGSGYTIIGTVPPQHMYGFESTVLIAMQNACAFESSKPFYPADIERVLGNTPRPRALITTPFHLRALLTELESPTTVDLLVSATAPLAVSLAVLAEQKMAEQLLEI
;
A
#
# COMPACT_ATOMS: atom_id res chain seq x y z
N MET A 1 21.38 -4.38 6.66
CA MET A 1 20.21 -5.29 6.58
C MET A 1 19.07 -4.68 7.39
N THR A 2 17.86 -4.63 6.83
CA THR A 2 16.67 -4.05 7.47
C THR A 2 15.48 -4.97 7.25
N ALA A 3 14.65 -5.13 8.27
CA ALA A 3 13.52 -6.07 8.28
C ALA A 3 12.41 -5.68 7.31
N LEU A 4 11.71 -6.68 6.75
CA LEU A 4 10.51 -6.48 5.93
C LEU A 4 9.39 -5.78 6.72
N LEU A 5 9.25 -6.11 7.98
CA LEU A 5 8.27 -5.50 8.91
C LEU A 5 8.84 -5.49 10.33
N VAL A 6 8.23 -4.73 11.23
CA VAL A 6 8.73 -4.55 12.61
C VAL A 6 7.79 -5.08 13.70
N HIS A 7 6.77 -5.83 13.33
CA HIS A 7 5.89 -6.54 14.27
C HIS A 7 6.69 -7.54 15.10
N GLN A 8 6.26 -7.76 16.33
CA GLN A 8 7.01 -8.57 17.30
C GLN A 8 6.38 -9.94 17.54
N ARG A 9 5.13 -10.16 17.10
CA ARG A 9 4.37 -11.38 17.37
C ARG A 9 3.74 -11.91 16.10
N LEU A 10 3.65 -13.22 15.98
CA LEU A 10 3.02 -13.89 14.86
C LEU A 10 1.51 -13.65 14.76
N ASP A 11 0.85 -13.45 15.90
CA ASP A 11 -0.57 -13.19 16.01
C ASP A 11 -0.96 -11.71 15.90
N ASP A 12 0.02 -10.80 15.79
CA ASP A 12 -0.25 -9.40 15.51
C ASP A 12 -1.05 -9.25 14.20
N PRO A 13 -2.09 -8.39 14.16
CA PRO A 13 -2.78 -8.09 12.92
C PRO A 13 -1.87 -7.27 11.99
N ILE A 14 -1.74 -7.68 10.73
CA ILE A 14 -1.05 -6.93 9.68
C ILE A 14 -2.04 -6.35 8.66
N ALA A 15 -3.16 -7.02 8.44
CA ALA A 15 -4.19 -6.53 7.53
C ALA A 15 -5.60 -6.97 7.97
N TYR A 16 -6.58 -6.16 7.59
CA TYR A 16 -7.99 -6.53 7.57
C TYR A 16 -8.43 -6.73 6.12
N ARG A 17 -9.01 -7.90 5.82
CA ARG A 17 -9.40 -8.26 4.47
C ARG A 17 -10.73 -8.98 4.46
N ASN A 18 -11.73 -8.42 3.77
CA ASN A 18 -13.09 -8.99 3.69
C ASN A 18 -13.68 -9.32 5.08
N GLY A 19 -13.47 -8.45 6.05
CA GLY A 19 -13.94 -8.63 7.43
C GLY A 19 -13.14 -9.64 8.27
N SER A 20 -12.07 -10.22 7.72
CA SER A 20 -11.17 -11.14 8.42
C SER A 20 -9.85 -10.48 8.79
N ILE A 21 -9.28 -10.90 9.92
CA ILE A 21 -7.94 -10.48 10.34
C ILE A 21 -6.92 -11.39 9.66
N ILE A 22 -5.93 -10.78 9.02
CA ILE A 22 -4.73 -11.47 8.54
C ILE A 22 -3.61 -11.19 9.53
N THR A 23 -3.00 -12.25 10.05
CA THR A 23 -1.90 -12.15 11.00
C THR A 23 -0.54 -12.00 10.31
N VAL A 24 0.46 -11.55 11.05
CA VAL A 24 1.87 -11.56 10.62
C VAL A 24 2.32 -12.95 10.17
N ALA A 25 1.91 -14.00 10.90
CA ALA A 25 2.20 -15.39 10.53
C ALA A 25 1.72 -15.74 9.13
N GLN A 26 0.48 -15.37 8.81
CA GLN A 26 -0.11 -15.63 7.49
C GLN A 26 0.55 -14.78 6.40
N TYR A 27 0.79 -13.49 6.67
CA TYR A 27 1.44 -12.60 5.72
C TYR A 27 2.85 -13.10 5.32
N LEU A 28 3.67 -13.47 6.30
CA LEU A 28 5.02 -13.99 6.04
C LEU A 28 4.99 -15.31 5.28
N ALA A 29 4.01 -16.19 5.58
CA ALA A 29 3.81 -17.44 4.86
C ALA A 29 3.40 -17.17 3.39
N ASP A 30 2.47 -16.23 3.16
CA ASP A 30 2.05 -15.85 1.81
C ASP A 30 3.19 -15.20 1.03
N VAL A 31 3.99 -14.34 1.65
CA VAL A 31 5.20 -13.75 1.02
C VAL A 31 6.17 -14.84 0.59
N GLN A 32 6.44 -15.82 1.45
CA GLN A 32 7.34 -16.94 1.11
C GLN A 32 6.76 -17.77 -0.04
N PHE A 33 5.50 -18.19 0.08
CA PHE A 33 4.82 -19.02 -0.91
C PHE A 33 4.75 -18.35 -2.27
N CYS A 34 4.46 -17.04 -2.31
CA CYS A 34 4.46 -16.27 -3.55
C CYS A 34 5.87 -16.12 -4.12
N ALA A 35 6.87 -15.83 -3.28
CA ALA A 35 8.27 -15.71 -3.74
C ALA A 35 8.77 -16.98 -4.44
N ASP A 36 8.36 -18.16 -3.96
CA ASP A 36 8.73 -19.44 -4.55
C ASP A 36 8.08 -19.69 -5.92
N LYS A 37 7.02 -18.93 -6.26
CA LYS A 37 6.22 -19.08 -7.49
C LYS A 37 6.38 -17.94 -8.50
N LEU A 38 6.99 -16.83 -8.09
CA LEU A 38 7.22 -15.71 -9.00
C LEU A 38 8.10 -16.13 -10.17
N PRO A 39 7.85 -15.62 -11.39
CA PRO A 39 8.73 -15.83 -12.55
C PRO A 39 10.17 -15.41 -12.26
N ASP A 40 11.10 -16.03 -12.96
CA ASP A 40 12.50 -15.61 -12.95
C ASP A 40 12.65 -14.38 -13.87
N ALA A 41 12.59 -13.21 -13.26
CA ALA A 41 12.57 -11.91 -13.92
C ALA A 41 13.30 -10.88 -13.06
N GLU A 42 13.79 -9.80 -13.68
CA GLU A 42 14.42 -8.69 -12.98
C GLU A 42 13.39 -7.68 -12.49
N TYR A 43 12.32 -7.48 -13.28
CA TYR A 43 11.30 -6.45 -13.02
C TYR A 43 9.91 -7.05 -12.90
N VAL A 44 9.10 -6.49 -12.01
CA VAL A 44 7.69 -6.82 -11.85
C VAL A 44 6.84 -5.56 -11.84
N LEU A 45 5.89 -5.47 -12.76
CA LEU A 45 4.84 -4.45 -12.70
C LEU A 45 3.79 -4.89 -11.67
N LEU A 46 3.68 -4.20 -10.54
CA LEU A 46 2.69 -4.51 -9.51
C LEU A 46 1.37 -3.80 -9.85
N ALA A 47 0.41 -4.56 -10.38
CA ALA A 47 -0.92 -4.07 -10.79
C ALA A 47 -2.06 -4.59 -9.90
N CYS A 48 -1.77 -4.96 -8.64
CA CYS A 48 -2.78 -5.44 -7.71
C CYS A 48 -3.65 -4.28 -7.19
N GLN A 49 -4.97 -4.48 -7.17
CA GLN A 49 -5.96 -3.54 -6.65
C GLN A 49 -6.18 -3.71 -5.14
N ASP A 50 -6.22 -4.97 -4.68
CA ASP A 50 -6.28 -5.34 -3.26
C ASP A 50 -4.94 -5.01 -2.60
N ARG A 51 -4.96 -4.22 -1.51
CA ARG A 51 -3.74 -3.75 -0.83
C ARG A 51 -2.96 -4.89 -0.19
N TYR A 52 -3.64 -5.94 0.27
CA TYR A 52 -2.97 -7.13 0.79
C TYR A 52 -2.24 -7.90 -0.32
N ALA A 53 -2.90 -8.11 -1.46
CA ALA A 53 -2.28 -8.73 -2.63
C ALA A 53 -1.04 -7.93 -3.09
N PHE A 54 -1.14 -6.60 -3.12
CA PHE A 54 -0.02 -5.72 -3.42
C PHE A 54 1.12 -5.87 -2.40
N ALA A 55 0.82 -5.86 -1.09
CA ALA A 55 1.82 -5.98 -0.03
C ALA A 55 2.55 -7.33 -0.06
N VAL A 56 1.82 -8.42 -0.30
CA VAL A 56 2.41 -9.76 -0.47
C VAL A 56 3.27 -9.82 -1.72
N GLY A 57 2.76 -9.32 -2.86
CA GLY A 57 3.51 -9.27 -4.13
C GLY A 57 4.79 -8.46 -4.03
N PHE A 58 4.74 -7.29 -3.38
CA PHE A 58 5.91 -6.46 -3.12
C PHE A 58 6.94 -7.18 -2.23
N GLY A 59 6.49 -7.77 -1.11
CA GLY A 59 7.37 -8.52 -0.21
C GLY A 59 8.02 -9.73 -0.89
N ALA A 60 7.27 -10.45 -1.73
CA ALA A 60 7.76 -11.59 -2.51
C ALA A 60 8.80 -11.15 -3.57
N ALA A 61 8.52 -10.09 -4.31
CA ALA A 61 9.44 -9.50 -5.28
C ALA A 61 10.74 -9.04 -4.61
N LEU A 62 10.64 -8.30 -3.49
CA LEU A 62 11.80 -7.86 -2.72
C LEU A 62 12.65 -9.05 -2.25
N LYS A 63 12.00 -10.15 -1.81
CA LYS A 63 12.68 -11.39 -1.39
C LYS A 63 13.39 -12.08 -2.56
N ARG A 64 12.86 -12.00 -3.77
CA ARG A 64 13.48 -12.51 -5.00
C ARG A 64 14.56 -11.58 -5.57
N GLY A 65 14.76 -10.40 -4.98
CA GLY A 65 15.67 -9.39 -5.52
C GLY A 65 15.12 -8.69 -6.78
N GLN A 66 13.83 -8.84 -7.07
CA GLN A 66 13.18 -8.20 -8.21
C GLN A 66 12.83 -6.74 -7.87
N ILE A 67 12.82 -5.90 -8.89
CA ILE A 67 12.50 -4.48 -8.78
C ILE A 67 11.04 -4.25 -9.16
N SER A 68 10.27 -3.69 -8.24
CA SER A 68 8.86 -3.36 -8.47
C SER A 68 8.72 -2.10 -9.31
N LEU A 69 8.08 -2.17 -10.47
CA LEU A 69 7.70 -1.02 -11.29
C LEU A 69 6.35 -0.49 -10.81
N LEU A 70 6.31 0.77 -10.39
CA LEU A 70 5.14 1.43 -9.81
C LEU A 70 4.79 2.70 -10.61
N PRO A 71 4.25 2.56 -11.84
CA PRO A 71 3.76 3.69 -12.60
C PRO A 71 2.43 4.20 -12.03
N SER A 72 2.15 5.49 -12.21
CA SER A 72 0.91 6.11 -11.74
C SER A 72 -0.32 5.72 -12.57
N THR A 73 -0.13 5.25 -13.79
CA THR A 73 -1.19 4.78 -14.71
C THR A 73 -0.72 3.56 -15.47
N HIS A 74 -1.66 2.83 -16.10
CA HIS A 74 -1.36 1.65 -16.92
C HIS A 74 -1.88 1.82 -18.35
N THR A 75 -1.61 2.99 -18.97
CA THR A 75 -1.96 3.19 -20.39
C THR A 75 -1.15 2.27 -21.27
N GLU A 76 -1.70 1.89 -22.45
CA GLU A 76 -1.00 0.98 -23.38
C GLU A 76 0.36 1.53 -23.79
N GLU A 77 0.45 2.85 -24.03
CA GLU A 77 1.69 3.51 -24.44
C GLU A 77 2.76 3.43 -23.34
N LEU A 78 2.36 3.67 -22.07
CA LEU A 78 3.27 3.59 -20.95
C LEU A 78 3.74 2.16 -20.73
N ILE A 79 2.85 1.18 -20.80
CA ILE A 79 3.20 -0.24 -20.65
C ILE A 79 4.16 -0.70 -21.76
N ALA A 80 3.93 -0.31 -23.01
CA ALA A 80 4.83 -0.61 -24.13
C ALA A 80 6.23 -0.01 -23.87
N GLN A 81 6.29 1.27 -23.47
CA GLN A 81 7.54 1.94 -23.12
C GLN A 81 8.29 1.26 -21.97
N LEU A 82 7.56 0.86 -20.91
CA LEU A 82 8.17 0.14 -19.80
C LEU A 82 8.72 -1.21 -20.23
N SER A 83 7.99 -1.94 -21.08
CA SER A 83 8.43 -3.22 -21.65
C SER A 83 9.70 -3.10 -22.50
N ASP A 84 9.80 -2.02 -23.27
CA ASP A 84 10.96 -1.74 -24.12
C ASP A 84 12.20 -1.31 -23.31
N THR A 85 11.97 -0.62 -22.16
CA THR A 85 13.04 -0.08 -21.31
C THR A 85 13.54 -1.09 -20.28
N TYR A 86 12.62 -1.88 -19.72
CA TYR A 86 12.89 -2.86 -18.66
C TYR A 86 12.63 -4.26 -19.20
N GLU A 87 13.65 -4.84 -19.82
CA GLU A 87 13.56 -6.20 -20.36
C GLU A 87 13.20 -7.22 -19.28
N ASN A 88 12.59 -8.32 -19.68
CA ASN A 88 12.19 -9.40 -18.80
C ASN A 88 11.26 -8.92 -17.66
N THR A 89 10.28 -8.07 -18.01
CA THR A 89 9.23 -7.60 -17.10
C THR A 89 7.97 -8.45 -17.23
N TYR A 90 7.35 -8.80 -16.12
CA TYR A 90 6.02 -9.40 -16.08
C TYR A 90 5.07 -8.54 -15.21
N CYS A 91 3.77 -8.76 -15.38
CA CYS A 91 2.73 -8.12 -14.58
C CYS A 91 2.24 -9.08 -13.49
N LEU A 92 2.30 -8.66 -12.23
CA LEU A 92 1.66 -9.34 -11.10
C LEU A 92 0.34 -8.62 -10.79
N THR A 93 -0.76 -9.35 -10.93
CA THR A 93 -2.12 -8.80 -10.79
C THR A 93 -3.00 -9.70 -9.92
N ASP A 94 -4.06 -9.14 -9.36
CA ASP A 94 -5.14 -9.85 -8.66
C ASP A 94 -6.45 -9.84 -9.47
N GLU A 95 -6.46 -9.22 -10.66
CA GLU A 95 -7.61 -9.19 -11.56
C GLU A 95 -7.62 -10.41 -12.49
N ALA A 96 -8.81 -11.00 -12.68
CA ALA A 96 -8.97 -12.16 -13.56
C ALA A 96 -8.76 -11.80 -15.04
N ASP A 97 -9.24 -10.63 -15.44
CA ASP A 97 -9.19 -10.09 -16.82
C ASP A 97 -8.35 -8.81 -16.85
N CYS A 98 -7.06 -8.94 -16.54
CA CYS A 98 -6.13 -7.81 -16.58
C CYS A 98 -5.83 -7.42 -18.04
N SER A 99 -6.03 -6.15 -18.39
CA SER A 99 -5.82 -5.64 -19.77
C SER A 99 -4.36 -5.32 -20.10
N ILE A 100 -3.44 -5.42 -19.14
CA ILE A 100 -2.03 -5.07 -19.30
C ILE A 100 -1.35 -6.07 -20.26
N LYS A 101 -0.72 -5.56 -21.31
CA LYS A 101 -0.05 -6.36 -22.36
C LYS A 101 1.38 -6.75 -21.95
N LEU A 102 1.53 -7.51 -20.90
CA LEU A 102 2.77 -8.15 -20.42
C LEU A 102 2.48 -9.61 -20.09
N PRO A 103 3.50 -10.49 -19.99
CA PRO A 103 3.30 -11.81 -19.37
C PRO A 103 2.68 -11.64 -17.98
N GLN A 104 1.55 -12.31 -17.73
CA GLN A 104 0.77 -12.07 -16.50
C GLN A 104 0.90 -13.21 -15.52
N THR A 105 0.95 -12.87 -14.25
CA THR A 105 0.85 -13.79 -13.12
C THR A 105 -0.24 -13.30 -12.18
N ASN A 106 -1.24 -14.15 -11.92
CA ASN A 106 -2.34 -13.81 -11.02
C ASN A 106 -2.04 -14.34 -9.61
N ILE A 107 -1.87 -13.41 -8.65
CA ILE A 107 -1.51 -13.70 -7.26
C ILE A 107 -2.70 -14.24 -6.44
N THR A 108 -3.94 -13.98 -6.84
CA THR A 108 -5.14 -14.34 -6.07
C THR A 108 -5.20 -15.82 -5.69
N LYS A 109 -4.75 -16.68 -6.61
CA LYS A 109 -4.74 -18.12 -6.42
C LYS A 109 -3.71 -18.60 -5.39
N TRP A 110 -2.81 -17.73 -4.96
CA TRP A 110 -1.71 -18.06 -4.04
C TRP A 110 -1.97 -17.54 -2.62
N LEU A 111 -2.77 -16.46 -2.51
CA LEU A 111 -3.05 -15.85 -1.22
C LEU A 111 -3.83 -16.80 -0.31
N LEU A 112 -3.42 -16.83 0.96
CA LEU A 112 -4.03 -17.66 2.01
C LEU A 112 -4.01 -19.17 1.72
N GLN A 113 -3.11 -19.63 0.82
CA GLN A 113 -2.89 -21.05 0.55
C GLN A 113 -1.79 -21.66 1.43
N ALA A 114 -0.83 -20.85 1.86
CA ALA A 114 0.22 -21.28 2.75
C ALA A 114 -0.29 -21.46 4.18
N GLN A 115 0.25 -22.45 4.88
CA GLN A 115 0.02 -22.58 6.32
C GLN A 115 0.73 -21.43 7.04
N PRO A 116 0.08 -20.77 8.02
CA PRO A 116 0.73 -19.71 8.80
C PRO A 116 2.01 -20.22 9.45
N LEU A 117 3.02 -19.32 9.54
CA LEU A 117 4.27 -19.65 10.20
C LEU A 117 4.06 -19.92 11.70
N THR A 118 4.82 -20.87 12.24
CA THR A 118 4.82 -21.19 13.68
C THR A 118 5.96 -20.51 14.44
N GLU A 119 6.95 -19.99 13.71
CA GLU A 119 8.08 -19.24 14.27
C GLU A 119 8.23 -17.88 13.56
N LEU A 120 8.59 -16.84 14.31
CA LEU A 120 8.78 -15.50 13.76
C LEU A 120 10.11 -15.40 13.02
N ALA A 121 10.04 -15.52 11.69
CA ALA A 121 11.21 -15.43 10.80
C ALA A 121 11.01 -14.28 9.79
N ILE A 122 11.26 -13.04 10.24
CA ILE A 122 11.10 -11.85 9.40
C ILE A 122 12.30 -11.75 8.44
N PRO A 123 12.05 -11.69 7.12
CA PRO A 123 13.11 -11.46 6.14
C PRO A 123 13.80 -10.10 6.35
N HIS A 124 15.12 -10.06 6.12
CA HIS A 124 15.94 -8.85 6.18
C HIS A 124 16.62 -8.64 4.83
N PHE A 125 16.69 -7.40 4.39
CA PHE A 125 17.25 -7.03 3.09
C PHE A 125 18.36 -5.97 3.23
N PRO A 126 19.31 -5.92 2.28
CA PRO A 126 20.30 -4.84 2.22
C PRO A 126 19.61 -3.48 2.10
N ILE A 127 20.12 -2.48 2.81
CA ILE A 127 19.56 -1.11 2.74
C ILE A 127 19.70 -0.50 1.34
N GLU A 128 20.72 -0.95 0.59
CA GLU A 128 21.01 -0.50 -0.77
C GLU A 128 20.18 -1.24 -1.85
N GLN A 129 19.48 -2.31 -1.48
CA GLN A 129 18.67 -3.08 -2.44
C GLN A 129 17.61 -2.17 -3.05
N VAL A 130 17.59 -2.13 -4.39
CA VAL A 130 16.54 -1.40 -5.11
C VAL A 130 15.23 -2.16 -4.97
N ALA A 131 14.28 -1.56 -4.28
CA ALA A 131 12.98 -2.17 -4.02
C ALA A 131 11.94 -1.79 -5.08
N ALA A 132 12.00 -0.56 -5.57
CA ALA A 132 11.04 -0.07 -6.56
C ALA A 132 11.61 1.03 -7.45
N LEU A 133 11.01 1.16 -8.64
CA LEU A 133 11.06 2.33 -9.50
C LEU A 133 9.66 2.98 -9.48
N VAL A 134 9.59 4.21 -9.00
CA VAL A 134 8.36 5.01 -9.00
C VAL A 134 8.43 5.99 -10.15
N PHE A 135 7.35 6.15 -10.90
CA PHE A 135 7.31 6.99 -12.08
C PHE A 135 6.48 8.24 -11.82
N THR A 136 7.05 9.39 -12.15
CA THR A 136 6.35 10.69 -12.13
C THR A 136 6.13 11.18 -13.56
N SER A 137 5.06 11.95 -13.79
CA SER A 137 4.83 12.61 -15.07
C SER A 137 5.97 13.61 -15.33
N GLY A 138 6.83 13.30 -16.30
CA GLY A 138 7.86 14.23 -16.75
C GLY A 138 7.26 15.41 -17.51
N SER A 139 7.87 16.59 -17.43
CA SER A 139 7.50 17.78 -18.22
C SER A 139 7.59 17.55 -19.73
N THR A 140 8.32 16.53 -20.17
CA THR A 140 8.51 16.11 -21.56
C THR A 140 7.50 15.05 -22.04
N GLY A 141 6.51 14.71 -21.19
CA GLY A 141 5.53 13.64 -21.48
C GLY A 141 6.01 12.22 -21.21
N LEU A 142 7.32 12.01 -21.04
CA LEU A 142 7.87 10.70 -20.70
C LEU A 142 7.99 10.56 -19.18
N PRO A 143 7.53 9.44 -18.58
CA PRO A 143 7.68 9.21 -17.16
C PRO A 143 9.14 9.09 -16.74
N VAL A 144 9.50 9.80 -15.69
CA VAL A 144 10.85 9.73 -15.09
C VAL A 144 10.84 8.69 -13.98
N ALA A 145 11.73 7.70 -14.08
CA ALA A 145 11.89 6.67 -13.06
C ALA A 145 12.72 7.18 -11.87
N HIS A 146 12.15 7.09 -10.68
CA HIS A 146 12.83 7.41 -9.42
C HIS A 146 13.15 6.13 -8.66
N LYS A 147 14.44 5.82 -8.56
CA LYS A 147 14.94 4.65 -7.84
C LYS A 147 14.72 4.79 -6.33
N LYS A 148 14.03 3.81 -5.75
CA LYS A 148 13.80 3.69 -4.31
C LYS A 148 14.56 2.50 -3.75
N THR A 149 15.54 2.75 -2.89
CA THR A 149 16.20 1.68 -2.15
C THR A 149 15.41 1.34 -0.89
N TRP A 150 15.52 0.09 -0.43
CA TRP A 150 14.80 -0.39 0.74
C TRP A 150 15.07 0.47 1.98
N GLY A 151 16.34 0.80 2.24
CA GLY A 151 16.70 1.63 3.38
C GLY A 151 16.08 3.03 3.35
N LYS A 152 16.02 3.68 2.15
CA LYS A 152 15.40 5.01 2.02
C LYS A 152 13.90 4.96 2.24
N LEU A 153 13.21 3.95 1.72
CA LEU A 153 11.78 3.75 1.96
C LEU A 153 11.49 3.62 3.47
N ILE A 154 12.27 2.81 4.17
CA ILE A 154 12.08 2.62 5.62
C ILE A 154 12.31 3.90 6.40
N ILE A 155 13.38 4.63 6.13
CA ILE A 155 13.65 5.90 6.82
C ILE A 155 12.50 6.89 6.61
N ASN A 156 11.96 6.97 5.38
CA ASN A 156 10.84 7.84 5.08
C ASN A 156 9.59 7.48 5.90
N VAL A 157 9.15 6.22 5.81
CA VAL A 157 7.89 5.81 6.46
C VAL A 157 7.97 5.76 7.98
N GLN A 158 9.14 5.49 8.54
CA GLN A 158 9.35 5.61 9.99
C GLN A 158 9.34 7.07 10.46
N SER A 159 9.88 7.99 9.65
CA SER A 159 9.84 9.43 9.92
C SER A 159 8.42 9.98 9.78
N GLU A 160 7.70 9.56 8.75
CA GLU A 160 6.28 9.85 8.56
C GLU A 160 5.45 9.33 9.74
N GLY A 161 5.62 8.05 10.12
CA GLY A 161 4.93 7.46 11.24
C GLY A 161 5.12 8.22 12.56
N LYS A 162 6.35 8.63 12.86
CA LYS A 162 6.65 9.47 14.04
C LYS A 162 5.91 10.81 14.00
N ARG A 163 5.85 11.46 12.85
CA ARG A 163 5.17 12.75 12.69
C ARG A 163 3.66 12.62 12.81
N LEU A 164 3.10 11.50 12.32
CA LEU A 164 1.67 11.21 12.35
C LEU A 164 1.19 10.57 13.67
N GLY A 165 2.09 10.21 14.58
CA GLY A 165 1.76 9.44 15.78
C GLY A 165 1.47 7.95 15.49
N VAL A 166 1.72 7.48 14.27
CA VAL A 166 1.60 6.07 13.86
C VAL A 166 2.92 5.38 14.16
N VAL A 167 3.05 4.89 15.39
CA VAL A 167 4.29 4.28 15.91
C VAL A 167 4.02 2.89 16.48
N PRO A 168 5.04 2.05 16.68
CA PRO A 168 4.86 0.75 17.31
C PRO A 168 4.11 0.86 18.64
N GLY A 169 3.04 0.06 18.80
CA GLY A 169 2.17 0.12 19.99
C GLY A 169 1.03 1.12 19.90
N SER A 170 0.95 1.97 18.88
CA SER A 170 -0.19 2.88 18.67
C SER A 170 -1.50 2.17 18.32
N GLY A 171 -1.39 0.95 17.74
CA GLY A 171 -2.54 0.10 17.40
C GLY A 171 -3.37 0.58 16.20
N TYR A 172 -2.90 1.56 15.43
CA TYR A 172 -3.63 2.08 14.29
C TYR A 172 -3.94 1.02 13.23
N THR A 173 -5.15 1.11 12.67
CA THR A 173 -5.49 0.49 11.38
C THR A 173 -5.51 1.57 10.30
N ILE A 174 -4.69 1.40 9.28
CA ILE A 174 -4.53 2.37 8.19
C ILE A 174 -5.51 2.06 7.06
N ILE A 175 -6.36 3.01 6.72
CA ILE A 175 -7.34 2.92 5.63
C ILE A 175 -6.92 3.89 4.54
N GLY A 176 -6.82 3.44 3.29
CA GLY A 176 -6.42 4.27 2.17
C GLY A 176 -7.48 4.35 1.08
N THR A 177 -7.83 5.56 0.62
CA THR A 177 -8.64 5.76 -0.60
C THR A 177 -7.74 5.79 -1.85
N VAL A 178 -6.43 5.90 -1.66
CA VAL A 178 -5.43 5.98 -2.73
C VAL A 178 -4.93 4.59 -3.13
N PRO A 179 -4.64 4.36 -4.42
CA PRO A 179 -4.10 3.09 -4.89
C PRO A 179 -2.72 2.78 -4.27
N PRO A 180 -2.45 1.52 -3.89
CA PRO A 180 -1.17 1.15 -3.27
C PRO A 180 0.04 1.25 -4.21
N GLN A 181 -0.14 1.26 -5.52
CA GLN A 181 0.91 1.43 -6.52
C GLN A 181 1.36 2.89 -6.71
N HIS A 182 0.57 3.86 -6.26
CA HIS A 182 1.01 5.26 -6.20
C HIS A 182 1.91 5.48 -4.99
N MET A 183 2.92 6.34 -5.12
CA MET A 183 3.90 6.58 -4.05
C MET A 183 3.25 6.90 -2.71
N TYR A 184 2.27 7.80 -2.69
CA TYR A 184 1.52 8.15 -1.48
C TYR A 184 0.77 6.93 -0.90
N GLY A 185 0.06 6.16 -1.73
CA GLY A 185 -0.60 4.94 -1.27
C GLY A 185 0.39 3.87 -0.79
N PHE A 186 1.52 3.72 -1.47
CA PHE A 186 2.55 2.76 -1.12
C PHE A 186 3.21 3.07 0.23
N GLU A 187 3.73 4.29 0.39
CA GLU A 187 4.41 4.69 1.62
C GLU A 187 3.43 4.86 2.78
N SER A 188 2.37 5.67 2.61
CA SER A 188 1.50 6.09 3.71
C SER A 188 0.39 5.07 4.07
N THR A 189 0.24 3.95 3.32
CA THR A 189 -0.72 2.91 3.71
C THR A 189 -0.08 1.56 3.96
N VAL A 190 0.72 1.04 3.03
CA VAL A 190 1.33 -0.29 3.13
C VAL A 190 2.58 -0.23 4.00
N LEU A 191 3.59 0.55 3.59
CA LEU A 191 4.88 0.55 4.28
C LEU A 191 4.80 1.16 5.66
N ILE A 192 3.99 2.22 5.87
CA ILE A 192 3.81 2.82 7.19
C ILE A 192 3.26 1.80 8.20
N ALA A 193 2.28 0.98 7.79
CA ALA A 193 1.74 -0.07 8.65
C ALA A 193 2.79 -1.14 8.96
N MET A 194 3.49 -1.63 7.95
CA MET A 194 4.52 -2.67 8.10
C MET A 194 5.68 -2.21 8.97
N GLN A 195 6.12 -0.96 8.85
CA GLN A 195 7.31 -0.41 9.50
C GLN A 195 7.01 0.33 10.81
N ASN A 196 5.76 0.34 11.26
CA ASN A 196 5.35 0.88 12.55
C ASN A 196 4.48 -0.09 13.36
N ALA A 197 4.52 -1.38 13.03
CA ALA A 197 3.77 -2.46 13.69
C ALA A 197 2.27 -2.15 13.83
N CYS A 198 1.67 -1.66 12.74
CA CYS A 198 0.25 -1.35 12.60
C CYS A 198 -0.39 -2.27 11.54
N ALA A 199 -1.72 -2.27 11.47
CA ALA A 199 -2.45 -2.99 10.43
C ALA A 199 -2.91 -2.03 9.32
N PHE A 200 -3.25 -2.58 8.14
CA PHE A 200 -3.92 -1.83 7.09
C PHE A 200 -5.20 -2.53 6.63
N GLU A 201 -6.16 -1.74 6.16
CA GLU A 201 -7.35 -2.26 5.48
C GLU A 201 -7.01 -2.58 4.02
N SER A 202 -7.37 -3.77 3.58
CA SER A 202 -6.97 -4.31 2.28
C SER A 202 -7.70 -3.66 1.11
N SER A 203 -8.95 -3.26 1.30
CA SER A 203 -9.76 -2.66 0.25
C SER A 203 -9.26 -1.26 -0.16
N LYS A 204 -9.71 -0.83 -1.32
CA LYS A 204 -9.49 0.52 -1.85
C LYS A 204 -10.84 1.20 -2.03
N PRO A 205 -11.46 1.71 -0.96
CA PRO A 205 -12.74 2.40 -1.05
C PRO A 205 -12.58 3.69 -1.86
N PHE A 206 -13.51 3.96 -2.77
CA PHE A 206 -13.46 5.11 -3.68
C PHE A 206 -14.66 6.03 -3.51
N TYR A 207 -15.87 5.47 -3.52
CA TYR A 207 -17.10 6.25 -3.34
C TYR A 207 -17.40 6.51 -1.86
N PRO A 208 -18.08 7.60 -1.51
CA PRO A 208 -18.44 7.93 -0.13
C PRO A 208 -19.09 6.78 0.65
N ALA A 209 -20.02 6.06 0.04
CA ALA A 209 -20.66 4.90 0.67
C ALA A 209 -19.67 3.74 0.97
N ASP A 210 -18.68 3.54 0.09
CA ASP A 210 -17.64 2.52 0.32
C ASP A 210 -16.70 2.95 1.45
N ILE A 211 -16.29 4.22 1.46
CA ILE A 211 -15.43 4.78 2.52
C ILE A 211 -16.16 4.65 3.86
N GLU A 212 -17.40 5.07 3.94
CA GLU A 212 -18.21 4.98 5.16
C GLU A 212 -18.36 3.54 5.66
N ARG A 213 -18.69 2.61 4.77
CA ARG A 213 -18.79 1.18 5.09
C ARG A 213 -17.47 0.62 5.63
N VAL A 214 -16.34 0.96 5.02
CA VAL A 214 -15.02 0.51 5.45
C VAL A 214 -14.68 1.13 6.81
N LEU A 215 -14.87 2.43 6.99
CA LEU A 215 -14.65 3.10 8.27
C LEU A 215 -15.48 2.48 9.38
N GLY A 216 -16.77 2.22 9.13
CA GLY A 216 -17.68 1.61 10.12
C GLY A 216 -17.26 0.20 10.56
N ASN A 217 -16.60 -0.57 9.68
CA ASN A 217 -16.19 -1.94 9.94
C ASN A 217 -14.73 -2.07 10.41
N THR A 218 -13.96 -0.99 10.39
CA THR A 218 -12.55 -1.02 10.80
C THR A 218 -12.40 -0.67 12.28
N PRO A 219 -11.63 -1.46 13.07
CA PRO A 219 -11.42 -1.17 14.48
C PRO A 219 -10.66 0.15 14.70
N ARG A 220 -10.87 0.74 15.88
CA ARG A 220 -10.14 1.93 16.34
C ARG A 220 -8.91 1.51 17.17
N PRO A 221 -7.85 2.34 17.23
CA PRO A 221 -7.72 3.61 16.50
C PRO A 221 -7.52 3.37 15.00
N ARG A 222 -8.13 4.24 14.18
CA ARG A 222 -8.04 4.15 12.72
C ARG A 222 -7.60 5.46 12.09
N ALA A 223 -6.74 5.36 11.07
CA ALA A 223 -6.27 6.48 10.28
C ALA A 223 -6.82 6.40 8.86
N LEU A 224 -7.40 7.49 8.36
CA LEU A 224 -7.82 7.62 6.96
C LEU A 224 -6.77 8.40 6.16
N ILE A 225 -6.14 7.73 5.22
CA ILE A 225 -5.18 8.29 4.25
C ILE A 225 -5.95 8.56 2.95
N THR A 226 -6.13 9.83 2.62
CA THR A 226 -7.06 10.23 1.56
C THR A 226 -6.55 11.41 0.74
N THR A 227 -7.39 11.95 -0.14
CA THR A 227 -7.10 13.13 -0.97
C THR A 227 -8.20 14.18 -0.78
N PRO A 228 -7.95 15.46 -1.11
CA PRO A 228 -8.98 16.50 -1.06
C PRO A 228 -10.22 16.17 -1.91
N PHE A 229 -10.03 15.40 -3.00
CA PHE A 229 -11.13 14.95 -3.86
C PHE A 229 -12.10 14.02 -3.12
N HIS A 230 -11.57 12.93 -2.54
CA HIS A 230 -12.39 11.96 -1.80
C HIS A 230 -13.01 12.57 -0.53
N LEU A 231 -12.22 13.41 0.17
CA LEU A 231 -12.70 14.09 1.38
C LEU A 231 -13.86 15.02 1.07
N ARG A 232 -13.78 15.79 -0.02
CA ARG A 232 -14.87 16.66 -0.46
C ARG A 232 -16.12 15.86 -0.80
N ALA A 233 -16.01 14.78 -1.58
CA ALA A 233 -17.13 13.92 -1.93
C ALA A 233 -17.81 13.36 -0.66
N LEU A 234 -17.01 12.81 0.27
CA LEU A 234 -17.50 12.23 1.52
C LEU A 234 -18.28 13.24 2.36
N LEU A 235 -17.74 14.44 2.56
CA LEU A 235 -18.36 15.49 3.38
C LEU A 235 -19.54 16.20 2.70
N THR A 236 -19.66 16.08 1.37
CA THR A 236 -20.80 16.59 0.62
C THR A 236 -21.99 15.63 0.69
N GLU A 237 -21.73 14.32 0.62
CA GLU A 237 -22.80 13.31 0.58
C GLU A 237 -23.30 12.91 1.98
N LEU A 238 -22.43 12.98 3.01
CA LEU A 238 -22.76 12.52 4.36
C LEU A 238 -22.87 13.68 5.34
N GLU A 239 -24.01 13.76 6.02
CA GLU A 239 -24.22 14.74 7.09
C GLU A 239 -23.36 14.43 8.33
N SER A 240 -23.26 13.15 8.66
CA SER A 240 -22.53 12.64 9.84
C SER A 240 -21.67 11.45 9.46
N PRO A 241 -20.50 11.66 8.81
CA PRO A 241 -19.61 10.58 8.44
C PRO A 241 -18.98 9.94 9.68
N THR A 242 -18.60 8.67 9.54
CA THR A 242 -17.91 7.93 10.59
C THR A 242 -16.58 8.61 10.95
N THR A 243 -16.35 8.83 12.23
CA THR A 243 -15.15 9.50 12.75
C THR A 243 -13.90 8.62 12.65
N VAL A 244 -12.75 9.26 12.50
CA VAL A 244 -11.42 8.65 12.53
C VAL A 244 -10.55 9.30 13.60
N ASP A 245 -9.50 8.59 14.05
CA ASP A 245 -8.59 9.11 15.07
C ASP A 245 -7.48 9.96 14.46
N LEU A 246 -7.20 9.74 13.17
CA LEU A 246 -6.26 10.52 12.37
C LEU A 246 -6.77 10.62 10.92
N LEU A 247 -6.75 11.83 10.37
CA LEU A 247 -7.08 12.11 8.98
C LEU A 247 -5.85 12.73 8.29
N VAL A 248 -5.39 12.11 7.19
CA VAL A 248 -4.26 12.61 6.41
C VAL A 248 -4.69 12.85 4.98
N SER A 249 -4.41 14.04 4.46
CA SER A 249 -4.71 14.45 3.08
C SER A 249 -3.45 14.86 2.34
N ALA A 250 -3.33 14.41 1.08
CA ALA A 250 -2.22 14.76 0.20
C ALA A 250 -2.64 14.77 -1.27
N THR A 251 -1.67 14.97 -2.17
CA THR A 251 -1.75 14.94 -3.65
C THR A 251 -2.30 16.19 -4.32
N ALA A 252 -3.01 17.05 -3.59
CA ALA A 252 -3.47 18.36 -4.07
C ALA A 252 -3.66 19.30 -2.88
N PRO A 253 -3.60 20.63 -3.07
CA PRO A 253 -3.81 21.58 -2.00
C PRO A 253 -5.19 21.39 -1.33
N LEU A 254 -5.20 21.38 -0.01
CA LEU A 254 -6.41 21.25 0.78
C LEU A 254 -6.99 22.65 1.09
N ALA A 255 -8.20 22.92 0.61
CA ALA A 255 -8.88 24.20 0.92
C ALA A 255 -9.15 24.30 2.44
N VAL A 256 -8.84 25.45 3.04
CA VAL A 256 -9.04 25.68 4.48
C VAL A 256 -10.46 25.37 4.94
N SER A 257 -11.47 25.78 4.16
CA SER A 257 -12.87 25.48 4.47
C SER A 257 -13.18 23.98 4.51
N LEU A 258 -12.54 23.20 3.64
CA LEU A 258 -12.69 21.74 3.62
C LEU A 258 -11.98 21.11 4.82
N ALA A 259 -10.79 21.60 5.17
CA ALA A 259 -10.06 21.15 6.36
C ALA A 259 -10.86 21.38 7.65
N VAL A 260 -11.35 22.59 7.85
CA VAL A 260 -12.19 22.93 9.02
C VAL A 260 -13.45 22.06 9.09
N LEU A 261 -14.12 21.83 7.96
CA LEU A 261 -15.31 20.99 7.93
C LEU A 261 -14.97 19.52 8.28
N ALA A 262 -13.83 19.03 7.79
CA ALA A 262 -13.36 17.67 8.07
C ALA A 262 -13.03 17.48 9.56
N GLU A 263 -12.34 18.43 10.18
CA GLU A 263 -12.04 18.39 11.61
C GLU A 263 -13.33 18.44 12.46
N GLN A 264 -14.29 19.27 12.07
CA GLN A 264 -15.57 19.35 12.79
C GLN A 264 -16.40 18.06 12.70
N LYS A 265 -16.34 17.34 11.57
CA LYS A 265 -17.23 16.21 11.33
C LYS A 265 -16.58 14.84 11.48
N MET A 266 -15.30 14.71 11.25
CA MET A 266 -14.66 13.40 11.08
C MET A 266 -13.47 13.13 12.01
N ALA A 267 -12.66 14.11 12.35
CA ALA A 267 -11.41 13.87 13.04
C ALA A 267 -11.03 15.05 13.93
N GLU A 268 -10.48 14.75 15.12
CA GLU A 268 -9.89 15.80 15.98
C GLU A 268 -8.61 16.38 15.38
N GLN A 269 -7.93 15.63 14.53
CA GLN A 269 -6.68 16.02 13.86
C GLN A 269 -6.71 15.69 12.38
N LEU A 270 -6.49 16.71 11.56
CA LEU A 270 -6.24 16.59 10.13
C LEU A 270 -4.82 17.11 9.83
N LEU A 271 -4.07 16.31 9.08
CA LEU A 271 -2.73 16.68 8.61
C LEU A 271 -2.68 16.68 7.08
N GLU A 272 -2.04 17.69 6.53
CA GLU A 272 -1.72 17.80 5.10
C GLU A 272 -0.22 17.50 4.91
N ILE A 273 0.11 16.63 3.93
CA ILE A 273 1.50 16.26 3.59
C ILE A 273 1.75 16.41 2.08
#